data_e3a71d5f28a5c62ea154b266fb356d8d
#
_entry.id   e3a71d5f28a5c62ea154b266fb356d8d
#
_cell.length_a   1.000
_cell.length_b   1.000
_cell.length_c   1.000
_cell.angle_alpha   90.00
_cell.angle_beta   90.00
_cell.angle_gamma   90.00
#
_symmetry.space_group_name_H-M   'P 1'
#
loop_
_entity.id
_entity.type
_entity.pdbx_description
1 polymer ?
#
loop_
_entity_poly.entity_id
_entity_poly.type
_entity_poly.pdbx_seq_one_letter_code
_entity_poly.pdbx_strand_id
1 'polypeptide(L)'
;MTEFYIIFVEPESEDNIGALARVMANFGFKNLILVNPLVDPFSEKVKIVARDKGWEILKNAKIYKKLEEVVDIFDITYGTTGVSSKRANEVLRNPLTPRELANVIWKYDGKIGIFFGRESRGFDNDELDLFDSIITIPADEEYPIMNITHAAAIILYEIFLSKNNPIRKTFKLLNSHEKKLLYESFKEWVNLIPTHDYRKPVIYRALRNLVGKALITKREYSILMGVLRLTKEKLKSNP
;
A
#
# COMPACT_ATOMS: atom_id res chain seq x y z
N MET A 1 3.91 3.67 17.66
CA MET A 1 3.47 2.25 17.46
C MET A 1 2.96 2.08 16.05
N THR A 2 3.22 0.92 15.45
CA THR A 2 2.73 0.57 14.12
C THR A 2 1.24 0.29 14.15
N GLU A 3 0.45 1.00 13.33
CA GLU A 3 -0.99 0.81 13.19
C GLU A 3 -1.29 0.30 11.79
N PHE A 4 -1.96 -0.84 11.71
CA PHE A 4 -2.39 -1.43 10.44
C PHE A 4 -3.84 -1.10 10.15
N TYR A 5 -4.08 -0.76 8.90
CA TYR A 5 -5.40 -0.58 8.31
C TYR A 5 -5.53 -1.49 7.10
N ILE A 6 -6.64 -2.16 7.00
CA ILE A 6 -7.00 -3.00 5.86
C ILE A 6 -8.05 -2.25 5.06
N ILE A 7 -7.77 -2.06 3.78
CA ILE A 7 -8.63 -1.29 2.89
C ILE A 7 -9.15 -2.22 1.79
N PHE A 8 -10.46 -2.26 1.61
CA PHE A 8 -11.09 -3.00 0.54
C PHE A 8 -11.79 -2.04 -0.41
N VAL A 9 -11.30 -2.00 -1.65
CA VAL A 9 -11.74 -1.04 -2.66
C VAL A 9 -12.78 -1.69 -3.55
N GLU A 10 -13.94 -1.04 -3.63
CA GLU A 10 -15.11 -1.45 -4.43
C GLU A 10 -15.48 -2.92 -4.27
N PRO A 11 -15.69 -3.40 -3.01
CA PRO A 11 -16.10 -4.78 -2.81
C PRO A 11 -17.41 -5.09 -3.55
N GLU A 12 -17.39 -6.21 -4.29
CA GLU A 12 -18.47 -6.65 -5.17
C GLU A 12 -19.30 -7.78 -4.53
N SER A 13 -18.79 -8.39 -3.45
CA SER A 13 -19.42 -9.53 -2.78
C SER A 13 -19.57 -9.33 -1.28
N GLU A 14 -20.79 -9.51 -0.79
CA GLU A 14 -21.10 -9.52 0.65
C GLU A 14 -20.32 -10.63 1.39
N ASP A 15 -20.17 -11.81 0.76
CA ASP A 15 -19.41 -12.92 1.35
C ASP A 15 -17.95 -12.55 1.57
N ASN A 16 -17.33 -11.85 0.61
CA ASN A 16 -15.94 -11.44 0.73
C ASN A 16 -15.75 -10.33 1.78
N ILE A 17 -16.70 -9.40 1.93
CA ILE A 17 -16.67 -8.40 3.00
C ILE A 17 -16.69 -9.07 4.38
N GLY A 18 -17.65 -9.98 4.58
CA GLY A 18 -17.80 -10.71 5.83
C GLY A 18 -16.59 -11.61 6.14
N ALA A 19 -16.11 -12.34 5.13
CA ALA A 19 -14.96 -13.23 5.28
C ALA A 19 -13.66 -12.46 5.53
N LEU A 20 -13.43 -11.31 4.87
CA LEU A 20 -12.28 -10.45 5.14
C LEU A 20 -12.27 -9.97 6.59
N ALA A 21 -13.39 -9.46 7.08
CA ALA A 21 -13.50 -9.03 8.46
C ALA A 21 -13.23 -10.16 9.46
N ARG A 22 -13.67 -11.38 9.15
CA ARG A 22 -13.37 -12.58 9.94
C ARG A 22 -11.90 -12.93 9.92
N VAL A 23 -11.24 -12.89 8.77
CA VAL A 23 -9.78 -13.10 8.63
C VAL A 23 -9.01 -12.06 9.45
N MET A 24 -9.41 -10.78 9.37
CA MET A 24 -8.82 -9.72 10.18
C MET A 24 -8.93 -10.02 11.68
N ALA A 25 -10.10 -10.48 12.14
CA ALA A 25 -10.30 -10.86 13.54
C ALA A 25 -9.39 -12.02 13.98
N ASN A 26 -9.18 -13.03 13.11
CA ASN A 26 -8.32 -14.17 13.39
C ASN A 26 -6.87 -13.76 13.69
N PHE A 27 -6.36 -12.73 13.01
CA PHE A 27 -4.99 -12.25 13.15
C PHE A 27 -4.85 -10.94 13.96
N GLY A 28 -5.95 -10.47 14.59
CA GLY A 28 -5.93 -9.33 15.51
C GLY A 28 -5.87 -7.97 14.84
N PHE A 29 -6.17 -7.86 13.54
CA PHE A 29 -6.35 -6.59 12.83
C PHE A 29 -7.75 -6.03 13.07
N LYS A 30 -7.83 -4.72 13.36
CA LYS A 30 -9.09 -4.11 13.81
C LYS A 30 -9.60 -2.96 12.92
N ASN A 31 -8.72 -2.33 12.18
CA ASN A 31 -9.07 -1.12 11.41
C ASN A 31 -9.41 -1.51 9.97
N LEU A 32 -10.68 -1.50 9.64
CA LEU A 32 -11.19 -1.75 8.29
C LEU A 32 -11.66 -0.44 7.65
N ILE A 33 -11.31 -0.23 6.39
CA ILE A 33 -11.84 0.82 5.55
C ILE A 33 -12.43 0.18 4.30
N LEU A 34 -13.64 0.60 3.94
CA LEU A 34 -14.28 0.25 2.69
C LEU A 34 -14.30 1.48 1.78
N VAL A 35 -13.89 1.35 0.54
CA VAL A 35 -13.94 2.42 -0.43
C VAL A 35 -14.98 2.07 -1.47
N ASN A 36 -16.01 2.90 -1.59
CA ASN A 36 -17.09 2.77 -2.57
C ASN A 36 -17.65 1.33 -2.69
N PRO A 37 -18.13 0.71 -1.58
CA PRO A 37 -18.65 -0.67 -1.66
C PRO A 37 -19.83 -0.74 -2.63
N LEU A 38 -19.82 -1.74 -3.51
CA LEU A 38 -20.86 -1.96 -4.53
C LEU A 38 -22.02 -2.82 -4.03
N VAL A 39 -21.89 -3.37 -2.83
CA VAL A 39 -22.90 -4.14 -2.11
C VAL A 39 -23.07 -3.58 -0.70
N ASP A 40 -24.15 -3.92 -0.02
CA ASP A 40 -24.40 -3.48 1.36
C ASP A 40 -23.43 -4.16 2.34
N PRO A 41 -22.47 -3.42 2.94
CA PRO A 41 -21.51 -3.98 3.86
C PRO A 41 -22.09 -4.34 5.23
N PHE A 42 -23.35 -4.00 5.48
CA PHE A 42 -24.03 -4.22 6.77
C PHE A 42 -25.23 -5.17 6.66
N SER A 43 -25.39 -5.86 5.54
CA SER A 43 -26.46 -6.83 5.34
C SER A 43 -26.38 -7.99 6.35
N GLU A 44 -27.51 -8.66 6.58
CA GLU A 44 -27.54 -9.86 7.44
C GLU A 44 -26.61 -10.96 6.91
N LYS A 45 -26.42 -11.08 5.60
CA LYS A 45 -25.50 -12.04 4.99
C LYS A 45 -24.06 -11.74 5.39
N VAL A 46 -23.63 -10.49 5.30
CA VAL A 46 -22.29 -10.05 5.74
C VAL A 46 -22.08 -10.39 7.21
N LYS A 47 -23.06 -10.10 8.06
CA LYS A 47 -23.01 -10.38 9.50
C LYS A 47 -22.85 -11.87 9.80
N ILE A 48 -23.63 -12.73 9.11
CA ILE A 48 -23.54 -14.19 9.25
C ILE A 48 -22.14 -14.70 8.90
N VAL A 49 -21.54 -14.20 7.81
CA VAL A 49 -20.21 -14.63 7.34
C VAL A 49 -19.10 -14.08 8.26
N ALA A 50 -19.20 -12.83 8.68
CA ALA A 50 -18.20 -12.16 9.54
C ALA A 50 -18.10 -12.77 10.94
N ARG A 51 -19.20 -13.37 11.44
CA ARG A 51 -19.32 -13.83 12.83
C ARG A 51 -19.12 -12.70 13.83
N ASP A 52 -19.16 -12.99 15.12
CA ASP A 52 -19.19 -11.99 16.18
C ASP A 52 -18.03 -11.00 16.11
N LYS A 53 -16.78 -11.50 16.07
CA LYS A 53 -15.58 -10.66 16.08
C LYS A 53 -15.36 -9.89 14.78
N GLY A 54 -15.65 -10.51 13.64
CA GLY A 54 -15.60 -9.82 12.35
C GLY A 54 -16.68 -8.76 12.23
N TRP A 55 -17.88 -9.03 12.76
CA TRP A 55 -18.96 -8.04 12.80
C TRP A 55 -18.61 -6.80 13.65
N GLU A 56 -17.92 -6.97 14.79
CA GLU A 56 -17.41 -5.85 15.55
C GLU A 56 -16.46 -4.96 14.74
N ILE A 57 -15.60 -5.55 13.90
CA ILE A 57 -14.72 -4.81 13.00
C ILE A 57 -15.54 -4.03 11.97
N LEU A 58 -16.54 -4.68 11.35
CA LEU A 58 -17.40 -4.04 10.36
C LEU A 58 -18.20 -2.87 10.92
N LYS A 59 -18.77 -3.00 12.11
CA LYS A 59 -19.49 -1.90 12.75
C LYS A 59 -18.64 -0.64 12.97
N ASN A 60 -17.32 -0.82 13.11
CA ASN A 60 -16.37 0.26 13.28
C ASN A 60 -15.66 0.65 11.97
N ALA A 61 -16.01 0.00 10.84
CA ALA A 61 -15.41 0.29 9.55
C ALA A 61 -15.78 1.70 9.07
N LYS A 62 -14.80 2.37 8.48
CA LYS A 62 -15.02 3.67 7.82
C LYS A 62 -15.31 3.45 6.35
N ILE A 63 -16.23 4.25 5.80
CA ILE A 63 -16.56 4.21 4.37
C ILE A 63 -16.12 5.51 3.72
N TYR A 64 -15.41 5.39 2.62
CA TYR A 64 -14.98 6.51 1.77
C TYR A 64 -15.52 6.34 0.36
N LYS A 65 -15.61 7.43 -0.39
CA LYS A 65 -16.13 7.40 -1.76
C LYS A 65 -15.04 7.19 -2.81
N LYS A 66 -13.82 7.63 -2.55
CA LYS A 66 -12.72 7.62 -3.51
C LYS A 66 -11.44 7.05 -2.91
N LEU A 67 -10.68 6.32 -3.73
CA LEU A 67 -9.41 5.72 -3.34
C LEU A 67 -8.36 6.78 -2.95
N GLU A 68 -8.30 7.88 -3.70
CA GLU A 68 -7.35 8.96 -3.48
C GLU A 68 -7.51 9.62 -2.10
N GLU A 69 -8.76 9.71 -1.61
CA GLU A 69 -9.04 10.25 -0.27
C GLU A 69 -8.43 9.41 0.85
N VAL A 70 -8.24 8.11 0.58
CA VAL A 70 -7.77 7.14 1.58
C VAL A 70 -6.26 6.94 1.51
N VAL A 71 -5.66 6.97 0.32
CA VAL A 71 -4.20 6.76 0.15
C VAL A 71 -3.39 7.78 0.96
N ASP A 72 -3.83 9.04 0.99
CA ASP A 72 -3.13 10.13 1.68
C ASP A 72 -3.20 10.07 3.22
N ILE A 73 -3.99 9.14 3.79
CA ILE A 73 -4.13 8.97 5.26
C ILE A 73 -2.90 8.26 5.85
N PHE A 74 -2.19 7.47 5.04
CA PHE A 74 -1.18 6.52 5.51
C PHE A 74 0.24 7.00 5.28
N ASP A 75 1.10 6.66 6.23
CA ASP A 75 2.53 6.89 6.12
C ASP A 75 3.17 5.96 5.08
N ILE A 76 2.63 4.73 4.95
CA ILE A 76 2.98 3.77 3.90
C ILE A 76 1.72 3.09 3.38
N THR A 77 1.69 2.86 2.06
CA THR A 77 0.62 2.19 1.35
C THR A 77 1.14 1.00 0.55
N TYR A 78 0.46 -0.12 0.70
CA TYR A 78 0.73 -1.35 -0.06
C TYR A 78 -0.51 -1.76 -0.84
N GLY A 79 -0.43 -1.77 -2.17
CA GLY A 79 -1.45 -2.36 -3.03
C GLY A 79 -1.20 -3.85 -3.25
N THR A 80 -2.24 -4.66 -3.37
CA THR A 80 -2.11 -6.09 -3.67
C THR A 80 -2.40 -6.37 -5.14
N THR A 81 -1.65 -7.30 -5.75
CA THR A 81 -1.91 -7.79 -7.10
C THR A 81 -1.66 -9.29 -7.19
N GLY A 82 -2.50 -10.00 -7.94
CA GLY A 82 -2.30 -11.41 -8.27
C GLY A 82 -1.42 -11.63 -9.50
N VAL A 83 -1.15 -10.59 -10.27
CA VAL A 83 -0.38 -10.69 -11.52
C VAL A 83 1.00 -10.07 -11.29
N SER A 84 2.04 -10.91 -11.31
CA SER A 84 3.40 -10.41 -11.46
C SER A 84 3.59 -9.97 -12.91
N SER A 85 4.01 -8.72 -13.12
CA SER A 85 4.27 -8.21 -14.45
C SER A 85 5.37 -9.05 -15.14
N LYS A 86 4.98 -9.77 -16.22
CA LYS A 86 5.92 -10.57 -17.04
C LYS A 86 6.64 -9.72 -18.11
N ARG A 87 6.35 -8.41 -18.21
CA ARG A 87 6.95 -7.57 -19.25
C ARG A 87 8.24 -6.92 -18.76
N ALA A 88 9.34 -7.17 -19.44
CA ALA A 88 10.67 -6.61 -19.12
C ALA A 88 10.69 -5.06 -19.02
N ASN A 89 9.75 -4.37 -19.65
CA ASN A 89 9.59 -2.92 -19.58
C ASN A 89 8.85 -2.44 -18.30
N GLU A 90 8.31 -3.34 -17.50
CA GLU A 90 7.64 -3.05 -16.23
C GLU A 90 8.54 -3.30 -15.02
N VAL A 91 9.86 -3.25 -15.21
CA VAL A 91 10.91 -3.39 -14.17
C VAL A 91 10.70 -2.45 -12.97
N LEU A 92 9.84 -1.44 -13.12
CA LEU A 92 9.50 -0.50 -12.04
C LEU A 92 8.61 -1.10 -10.95
N ARG A 93 7.98 -2.26 -11.17
CA ARG A 93 7.16 -2.95 -10.17
C ARG A 93 7.82 -4.26 -9.76
N ASN A 94 8.75 -4.19 -8.82
CA ASN A 94 9.24 -5.38 -8.14
C ASN A 94 8.41 -5.55 -6.85
N PRO A 95 7.35 -6.37 -6.87
CA PRO A 95 6.46 -6.53 -5.72
C PRO A 95 7.20 -7.24 -4.58
N LEU A 96 6.80 -6.91 -3.36
CA LEU A 96 7.23 -7.66 -2.17
C LEU A 96 6.36 -8.90 -2.00
N THR A 97 6.96 -9.99 -1.58
CA THR A 97 6.20 -11.12 -1.05
C THR A 97 5.66 -10.77 0.34
N PRO A 98 4.57 -11.42 0.82
CA PRO A 98 4.07 -11.23 2.18
C PRO A 98 5.14 -11.45 3.26
N ARG A 99 6.05 -12.40 3.05
CA ARG A 99 7.15 -12.71 3.96
C ARG A 99 8.23 -11.63 3.98
N GLU A 100 8.59 -11.07 2.84
CA GLU A 100 9.52 -9.95 2.77
C GLU A 100 8.95 -8.72 3.45
N LEU A 101 7.67 -8.41 3.21
CA LEU A 101 6.97 -7.35 3.92
C LEU A 101 6.99 -7.59 5.43
N ALA A 102 6.62 -8.78 5.88
CA ALA A 102 6.57 -9.15 7.28
C ALA A 102 7.91 -8.97 8.01
N ASN A 103 9.03 -9.20 7.33
CA ASN A 103 10.38 -9.05 7.88
C ASN A 103 10.79 -7.60 8.18
N VAL A 104 10.13 -6.63 7.56
CA VAL A 104 10.50 -5.21 7.67
C VAL A 104 9.44 -4.35 8.33
N ILE A 105 8.17 -4.74 8.25
CA ILE A 105 7.03 -3.88 8.56
C ILE A 105 6.99 -3.41 10.02
N TRP A 106 7.41 -4.24 10.97
CA TRP A 106 7.41 -3.92 12.40
C TRP A 106 8.57 -3.00 12.84
N LYS A 107 9.50 -2.70 11.94
CA LYS A 107 10.62 -1.79 12.23
C LYS A 107 10.19 -0.33 12.27
N TYR A 108 8.96 -0.04 11.90
CA TYR A 108 8.47 1.31 11.68
C TYR A 108 7.29 1.66 12.56
N ASP A 109 7.26 2.91 13.00
CA ASP A 109 6.12 3.51 13.68
C ASP A 109 5.34 4.36 12.67
N GLY A 110 4.02 4.18 12.64
CA GLY A 110 3.15 4.95 11.76
C GLY A 110 1.91 4.17 11.32
N LYS A 111 1.13 4.80 10.47
CA LYS A 111 -0.08 4.23 9.88
C LYS A 111 0.26 3.53 8.56
N ILE A 112 -0.06 2.27 8.47
CA ILE A 112 0.20 1.43 7.31
C ILE A 112 -1.12 0.98 6.71
N GLY A 113 -1.33 1.29 5.43
CA GLY A 113 -2.48 0.83 4.65
C GLY A 113 -2.13 -0.35 3.76
N ILE A 114 -2.90 -1.45 3.87
CA ILE A 114 -2.84 -2.61 2.96
C ILE A 114 -4.14 -2.62 2.17
N PHE A 115 -4.02 -2.43 0.86
CA PHE A 115 -5.15 -2.22 -0.04
C PHE A 115 -5.41 -3.47 -0.86
N PHE A 116 -6.65 -3.93 -0.82
CA PHE A 116 -7.20 -5.00 -1.63
C PHE A 116 -8.16 -4.39 -2.66
N GLY A 117 -7.98 -4.76 -3.91
CA GLY A 117 -8.81 -4.27 -5.02
C GLY A 117 -10.09 -5.08 -5.20
N ARG A 118 -10.81 -4.79 -6.26
CA ARG A 118 -12.04 -5.48 -6.68
C ARG A 118 -11.80 -6.97 -6.89
N GLU A 119 -12.81 -7.78 -6.64
CA GLU A 119 -12.72 -9.23 -6.84
C GLU A 119 -12.58 -9.61 -8.31
N SER A 120 -13.27 -8.90 -9.19
CA SER A 120 -13.33 -9.24 -10.62
C SER A 120 -12.06 -8.86 -11.40
N ARG A 121 -11.40 -7.73 -11.06
CA ARG A 121 -10.29 -7.18 -11.85
C ARG A 121 -9.10 -6.65 -11.05
N GLY A 122 -9.19 -6.62 -9.71
CA GLY A 122 -8.17 -6.04 -8.86
C GLY A 122 -8.05 -4.52 -9.01
N PHE A 123 -6.82 -4.02 -9.02
CA PHE A 123 -6.47 -2.64 -9.31
C PHE A 123 -6.02 -2.49 -10.76
N ASP A 124 -6.37 -1.38 -11.39
CA ASP A 124 -5.75 -0.98 -12.65
C ASP A 124 -4.34 -0.37 -12.45
N ASN A 125 -3.68 -0.06 -13.56
CA ASN A 125 -2.30 0.42 -13.50
C ASN A 125 -2.16 1.79 -12.84
N ASP A 126 -3.10 2.68 -13.07
CA ASP A 126 -3.07 4.04 -12.50
C ASP A 126 -3.34 3.99 -10.99
N GLU A 127 -4.22 3.10 -10.55
CA GLU A 127 -4.48 2.84 -9.14
C GLU A 127 -3.25 2.22 -8.43
N LEU A 128 -2.59 1.25 -9.08
CA LEU A 128 -1.36 0.66 -8.54
C LEU A 128 -0.23 1.68 -8.39
N ASP A 129 -0.20 2.71 -9.24
CA ASP A 129 0.77 3.79 -9.15
C ASP A 129 0.51 4.77 -7.98
N LEU A 130 -0.65 4.70 -7.35
CA LEU A 130 -0.94 5.46 -6.13
C LEU A 130 -0.24 4.88 -4.89
N PHE A 131 0.10 3.59 -4.88
CA PHE A 131 0.70 2.93 -3.73
C PHE A 131 2.23 3.09 -3.71
N ASP A 132 2.79 3.11 -2.50
CA ASP A 132 4.24 3.19 -2.31
C ASP A 132 4.94 1.89 -2.73
N SER A 133 4.29 0.74 -2.52
CA SER A 133 4.80 -0.55 -2.95
C SER A 133 3.64 -1.53 -3.23
N ILE A 134 3.98 -2.64 -3.86
CA ILE A 134 3.02 -3.67 -4.26
C ILE A 134 3.36 -4.97 -3.54
N ILE A 135 2.32 -5.72 -3.15
CA ILE A 135 2.43 -7.06 -2.59
C ILE A 135 1.91 -8.06 -3.62
N THR A 136 2.68 -9.10 -3.87
CA THR A 136 2.25 -10.25 -4.68
C THR A 136 2.53 -11.54 -3.92
N ILE A 137 1.55 -12.42 -3.86
CA ILE A 137 1.71 -13.75 -3.28
C ILE A 137 2.26 -14.66 -4.36
N PRO A 138 3.44 -15.29 -4.15
CA PRO A 138 3.93 -16.31 -5.06
C PRO A 138 2.92 -17.48 -5.14
N ALA A 139 2.44 -17.74 -6.32
CA ALA A 139 1.50 -18.81 -6.61
C ALA A 139 1.88 -19.52 -7.92
N ASP A 140 1.18 -20.58 -8.27
CA ASP A 140 1.39 -21.29 -9.51
C ASP A 140 1.18 -20.36 -10.71
N GLU A 141 2.06 -20.45 -11.70
CA GLU A 141 2.01 -19.58 -12.89
C GLU A 141 0.79 -19.80 -13.77
N GLU A 142 0.20 -20.99 -13.73
CA GLU A 142 -1.01 -21.32 -14.50
C GLU A 142 -2.27 -20.75 -13.85
N TYR A 143 -2.27 -20.57 -12.50
CA TYR A 143 -3.41 -20.05 -11.77
C TYR A 143 -3.00 -19.11 -10.60
N PRO A 144 -2.44 -17.92 -10.89
CA PRO A 144 -1.86 -17.06 -9.87
C PRO A 144 -2.90 -16.22 -9.09
N ILE A 145 -4.13 -16.10 -9.61
CA ILE A 145 -5.14 -15.22 -9.02
C ILE A 145 -5.89 -15.96 -7.91
N MET A 146 -5.87 -15.39 -6.72
CA MET A 146 -6.56 -15.92 -5.54
C MET A 146 -7.81 -15.09 -5.23
N ASN A 147 -8.80 -15.76 -4.62
CA ASN A 147 -9.87 -15.04 -3.95
C ASN A 147 -9.26 -14.07 -2.91
N ILE A 148 -9.85 -12.88 -2.79
CA ILE A 148 -9.33 -11.80 -1.94
C ILE A 148 -9.17 -12.22 -0.47
N THR A 149 -10.08 -13.04 0.06
CA THR A 149 -10.03 -13.48 1.46
C THR A 149 -8.88 -14.46 1.70
N HIS A 150 -8.55 -15.30 0.72
CA HIS A 150 -7.38 -16.17 0.76
C HIS A 150 -6.09 -15.34 0.70
N ALA A 151 -6.03 -14.36 -0.20
CA ALA A 151 -4.89 -13.45 -0.28
C ALA A 151 -4.70 -12.68 1.03
N ALA A 152 -5.77 -12.14 1.59
CA ALA A 152 -5.74 -11.45 2.87
C ALA A 152 -5.28 -12.38 4.01
N ALA A 153 -5.75 -13.63 4.05
CA ALA A 153 -5.34 -14.58 5.07
C ALA A 153 -3.84 -14.84 5.03
N ILE A 154 -3.24 -15.02 3.86
CA ILE A 154 -1.80 -15.25 3.71
C ILE A 154 -1.01 -14.00 4.12
N ILE A 155 -1.38 -12.82 3.65
CA ILE A 155 -0.66 -11.57 3.96
C ILE A 155 -0.73 -11.26 5.46
N LEU A 156 -1.92 -11.31 6.04
CA LEU A 156 -2.12 -10.98 7.45
C LEU A 156 -1.50 -12.04 8.38
N TYR A 157 -1.47 -13.31 7.98
CA TYR A 157 -0.80 -14.37 8.71
C TYR A 157 0.72 -14.16 8.78
N GLU A 158 1.38 -13.85 7.67
CA GLU A 158 2.82 -13.58 7.66
C GLU A 158 3.17 -12.36 8.54
N ILE A 159 2.37 -11.30 8.48
CA ILE A 159 2.54 -10.12 9.35
C ILE A 159 2.31 -10.50 10.82
N PHE A 160 1.30 -11.31 11.11
CA PHE A 160 1.00 -11.77 12.48
C PHE A 160 2.16 -12.60 13.05
N LEU A 161 2.70 -13.55 12.29
CA LEU A 161 3.83 -14.39 12.72
C LEU A 161 5.07 -13.55 13.04
N SER A 162 5.34 -12.52 12.25
CA SER A 162 6.54 -11.70 12.41
C SER A 162 6.47 -10.71 13.58
N LYS A 163 5.30 -10.53 14.20
CA LYS A 163 5.09 -9.60 15.32
C LYS A 163 6.04 -9.82 16.50
N ASN A 164 6.39 -11.07 16.78
CA ASN A 164 7.24 -11.45 17.91
C ASN A 164 8.72 -11.59 17.53
N ASN A 165 9.10 -11.26 16.30
CA ASN A 165 10.49 -11.26 15.92
C ASN A 165 11.23 -10.14 16.67
N PRO A 166 12.42 -10.41 17.25
CA PRO A 166 13.15 -9.40 18.01
C PRO A 166 13.58 -8.26 17.10
N ILE A 167 12.86 -7.15 17.17
CA ILE A 167 13.17 -5.94 16.43
C ILE A 167 14.21 -5.16 17.21
N ARG A 168 15.42 -5.04 16.69
CA ARG A 168 16.53 -4.37 17.37
C ARG A 168 16.40 -2.84 17.43
N LYS A 169 15.67 -2.21 16.51
CA LYS A 169 15.41 -0.75 16.49
C LYS A 169 14.14 -0.45 15.69
N THR A 170 13.29 0.43 16.22
CA THR A 170 12.21 1.06 15.47
C THR A 170 12.71 2.37 14.87
N PHE A 171 12.33 2.65 13.64
CA PHE A 171 12.64 3.91 12.96
C PHE A 171 11.34 4.69 12.74
N LYS A 172 11.39 5.99 13.01
CA LYS A 172 10.27 6.86 12.68
C LYS A 172 10.28 7.13 11.18
N LEU A 173 9.29 6.65 10.50
CA LEU A 173 9.07 6.92 9.08
C LEU A 173 8.67 8.37 8.84
N LEU A 174 8.70 8.76 7.57
CA LEU A 174 8.03 9.96 7.11
C LEU A 174 6.53 9.82 7.37
N ASN A 175 5.91 10.87 7.87
CA ASN A 175 4.47 10.95 7.86
C ASN A 175 3.96 11.25 6.43
N SER A 176 2.64 11.11 6.22
CA SER A 176 2.01 11.33 4.92
C SER A 176 2.33 12.71 4.32
N HIS A 177 2.37 13.75 5.15
CA HIS A 177 2.70 15.10 4.72
C HIS A 177 4.16 15.25 4.27
N GLU A 178 5.12 14.74 5.06
CA GLU A 178 6.56 14.76 4.71
C GLU A 178 6.80 13.96 3.41
N LYS A 179 6.14 12.82 3.26
CA LYS A 179 6.19 11.99 2.04
C LYS A 179 5.66 12.74 0.83
N LYS A 180 4.52 13.42 0.96
CA LYS A 180 3.93 14.23 -0.11
C LYS A 180 4.89 15.34 -0.56
N LEU A 181 5.48 16.07 0.39
CA LEU A 181 6.47 17.11 0.09
C LEU A 181 7.70 16.56 -0.66
N LEU A 182 8.17 15.36 -0.29
CA LEU A 182 9.29 14.71 -0.97
C LEU A 182 8.93 14.38 -2.42
N TYR A 183 7.75 13.80 -2.65
CA TYR A 183 7.28 13.45 -3.99
C TYR A 183 7.04 14.67 -4.88
N GLU A 184 6.47 15.74 -4.33
CA GLU A 184 6.33 17.00 -5.03
C GLU A 184 7.69 17.59 -5.42
N SER A 185 8.65 17.58 -4.49
CA SER A 185 10.02 18.02 -4.76
C SER A 185 10.73 17.20 -5.82
N PHE A 186 10.52 15.87 -5.84
CA PHE A 186 11.03 15.01 -6.91
C PHE A 186 10.39 15.34 -8.25
N LYS A 187 9.08 15.55 -8.28
CA LYS A 187 8.36 15.90 -9.51
C LYS A 187 8.88 17.21 -10.13
N GLU A 188 9.07 18.21 -9.30
CA GLU A 188 9.67 19.47 -9.73
C GLU A 188 11.09 19.29 -10.26
N TRP A 189 11.92 18.53 -9.55
CA TRP A 189 13.29 18.23 -9.95
C TRP A 189 13.37 17.49 -11.28
N VAL A 190 12.55 16.48 -11.48
CA VAL A 190 12.46 15.71 -12.74
C VAL A 190 12.08 16.62 -13.92
N ASN A 191 11.21 17.61 -13.70
CA ASN A 191 10.82 18.55 -14.75
C ASN A 191 11.95 19.50 -15.17
N LEU A 192 12.93 19.74 -14.30
CA LEU A 192 14.11 20.57 -14.60
C LEU A 192 15.25 19.79 -15.27
N ILE A 193 15.22 18.46 -15.24
CA ILE A 193 16.28 17.65 -15.86
C ILE A 193 16.18 17.73 -17.38
N PRO A 194 17.31 17.98 -18.10
CA PRO A 194 17.35 18.00 -19.56
C PRO A 194 17.22 16.55 -20.11
N THR A 195 15.98 16.07 -20.23
CA THR A 195 15.67 14.75 -20.75
C THR A 195 14.38 14.79 -21.57
N HIS A 196 14.15 13.75 -22.39
CA HIS A 196 12.92 13.64 -23.16
C HIS A 196 11.68 13.55 -22.28
N ASP A 197 10.61 14.22 -22.66
CA ASP A 197 9.37 14.32 -21.86
C ASP A 197 8.76 12.95 -21.54
N TYR A 198 8.84 11.97 -22.45
CA TYR A 198 8.34 10.61 -22.21
C TYR A 198 9.10 9.86 -21.09
N ARG A 199 10.34 10.29 -20.75
CA ARG A 199 11.14 9.69 -19.67
C ARG A 199 10.79 10.26 -18.30
N LYS A 200 10.28 11.48 -18.23
CA LYS A 200 9.99 12.15 -16.95
C LYS A 200 9.05 11.36 -16.03
N PRO A 201 7.91 10.85 -16.52
CA PRO A 201 7.03 10.01 -15.70
C PRO A 201 7.70 8.73 -15.21
N VAL A 202 8.54 8.12 -16.05
CA VAL A 202 9.28 6.89 -15.70
C VAL A 202 10.29 7.14 -14.59
N ILE A 203 11.07 8.24 -14.69
CA ILE A 203 12.03 8.64 -13.65
C ILE A 203 11.32 8.94 -12.34
N TYR A 204 10.21 9.70 -12.38
CA TYR A 204 9.42 10.01 -11.19
C TYR A 204 8.88 8.75 -10.52
N ARG A 205 8.32 7.81 -11.31
CA ARG A 205 7.83 6.52 -10.79
C ARG A 205 8.95 5.68 -10.17
N ALA A 206 10.13 5.62 -10.80
CA ALA A 206 11.28 4.91 -10.25
C ALA A 206 11.73 5.47 -8.89
N LEU A 207 11.82 6.79 -8.76
CA LEU A 207 12.15 7.45 -7.50
C LEU A 207 11.10 7.18 -6.43
N ARG A 208 9.82 7.27 -6.78
CA ARG A 208 8.72 6.98 -5.86
C ARG A 208 8.77 5.55 -5.33
N ASN A 209 8.99 4.58 -6.22
CA ASN A 209 9.11 3.17 -5.84
C ASN A 209 10.32 2.89 -4.95
N LEU A 210 11.46 3.56 -5.20
CA LEU A 210 12.63 3.45 -4.33
C LEU A 210 12.33 3.97 -2.92
N VAL A 211 11.70 5.13 -2.83
CA VAL A 211 11.29 5.74 -1.56
C VAL A 211 10.31 4.85 -0.79
N GLY A 212 9.30 4.30 -1.48
CA GLY A 212 8.30 3.42 -0.87
C GLY A 212 8.88 2.11 -0.34
N LYS A 213 9.85 1.52 -1.06
CA LYS A 213 10.52 0.28 -0.66
C LYS A 213 11.56 0.49 0.45
N ALA A 214 12.31 1.61 0.39
CA ALA A 214 13.40 1.89 1.31
C ALA A 214 12.92 2.29 2.70
N LEU A 215 11.62 2.68 2.85
CA LEU A 215 11.05 3.08 4.13
C LEU A 215 11.91 4.16 4.81
N ILE A 216 12.04 5.32 4.16
CA ILE A 216 13.01 6.36 4.50
C ILE A 216 12.77 6.96 5.89
N THR A 217 13.86 7.14 6.62
CA THR A 217 13.89 7.83 7.91
C THR A 217 13.84 9.35 7.74
N LYS A 218 13.47 10.07 8.80
CA LYS A 218 13.52 11.56 8.80
C LYS A 218 14.90 12.14 8.47
N ARG A 219 15.97 11.45 8.84
CA ARG A 219 17.35 11.91 8.54
C ARG A 219 17.64 11.77 7.04
N GLU A 220 17.28 10.66 6.43
CA GLU A 220 17.45 10.44 4.99
C GLU A 220 16.60 11.44 4.18
N TYR A 221 15.36 11.69 4.63
CA TYR A 221 14.49 12.72 4.06
C TYR A 221 15.16 14.10 4.07
N SER A 222 15.70 14.53 5.20
CA SER A 222 16.35 15.84 5.31
C SER A 222 17.54 15.97 4.36
N ILE A 223 18.34 14.91 4.21
CA ILE A 223 19.46 14.86 3.27
C ILE A 223 18.96 14.95 1.82
N LEU A 224 17.98 14.14 1.46
CA LEU A 224 17.40 14.14 0.10
C LEU A 224 16.79 15.49 -0.26
N MET A 225 16.01 16.11 0.65
CA MET A 225 15.42 17.42 0.43
C MET A 225 16.50 18.50 0.25
N GLY A 226 17.59 18.40 1.00
CA GLY A 226 18.75 19.28 0.83
C GLY A 226 19.40 19.17 -0.56
N VAL A 227 19.66 17.95 -1.01
CA VAL A 227 20.22 17.67 -2.34
C VAL A 227 19.28 18.18 -3.44
N LEU A 228 17.98 17.86 -3.35
CA LEU A 228 16.99 18.30 -4.32
C LEU A 228 16.91 19.83 -4.41
N ARG A 229 16.95 20.52 -3.27
CA ARG A 229 16.95 21.99 -3.26
C ARG A 229 18.17 22.56 -3.97
N LEU A 230 19.38 22.15 -3.59
CA LEU A 230 20.63 22.65 -4.15
C LEU A 230 20.74 22.39 -5.65
N THR A 231 20.34 21.19 -6.10
CA THR A 231 20.38 20.84 -7.53
C THR A 231 19.32 21.59 -8.33
N LYS A 232 18.12 21.82 -7.78
CA LYS A 232 17.08 22.64 -8.44
C LYS A 232 17.54 24.09 -8.63
N GLU A 233 18.17 24.68 -7.62
CA GLU A 233 18.72 26.04 -7.72
C GLU A 233 19.77 26.14 -8.82
N LYS A 234 20.68 25.15 -8.90
CA LYS A 234 21.72 25.11 -9.92
C LYS A 234 21.17 24.88 -11.33
N LEU A 235 20.16 24.03 -11.50
CA LEU A 235 19.52 23.78 -12.78
C LEU A 235 18.70 24.98 -13.29
N LYS A 236 18.17 25.81 -12.38
CA LYS A 236 17.47 27.05 -12.75
C LYS A 236 18.41 28.18 -13.12
N SER A 237 19.61 28.21 -12.58
CA SER A 237 20.62 29.25 -12.84
C SER A 237 21.48 28.98 -14.07
N ASN A 238 21.51 27.76 -14.58
CA ASN A 238 22.17 27.35 -15.83
C ASN A 238 21.15 26.63 -16.72
N PRO A 239 20.28 27.35 -17.46
CA PRO A 239 19.32 26.76 -18.39
C PRO A 239 19.98 26.10 -19.61
#